data_8bcd1454da719390a1a8920f01d5ac4b
#
_entry.id   8bcd1454da719390a1a8920f01d5ac4b
#
_cell.length_a   1.000
_cell.length_b   1.000
_cell.length_c   1.000
_cell.angle_alpha   90.00
_cell.angle_beta   90.00
_cell.angle_gamma   90.00
#
_symmetry.space_group_name_H-M   'P 1'
#
loop_
_entity.id
_entity.type
_entity.pdbx_description
1 polymer ?
#
loop_
_entity_poly.entity_id
_entity_poly.type
_entity_poly.pdbx_seq_one_letter_code
_entity_poly.pdbx_strand_id
1 'polypeptide(L)'
;MSSSVGRNSLIMASGTAASRVTGQIRTILLAWALGTTGYAANAYQAGSMIPQVIYTLVSGGIFNAVLVPQIVRTLKSKDAETKLNKLITLAITLLLGLTLLMAVATPLLTKLYVNGSAETMALATSFTLWCMPQIFFYGLYTVIGQILAAKDHFVTYAWSSVGANIISCIGFGAFIAMFGRATERPLDFWTPTKIALTAGTWTLGVAFQALVLFIPLTRIGLKYRPKFGVHGIGLRSMGPVAAWSLGIVGVDQIVNIIVTRVATSAPFKASEQLHMSQLDVAGNASYQNAYTIYMLPYSLIAVSIATAIFPKISKAIADRNIDEARKDLSSALRNLNLIMCFFAAAFIVLPLPIILALLPSISVREALLISTPLAALGIGLPLSSSYLVIQRTFYAFEDGKHPFIFMAITMTIQGGVIIASTFILPPTQWITVIGLAISVSFILPYPLLTHMLRSRFDGDVDDKRIITAYAKALVATIAACVIGLLCRNGVYRLVGAHIGPDDGTMNWGQAVLSAILLTIVIAIVYLACLWALRAEELTSVVGMLAARIPGLGNKPKSGGTASPNGKLEQSTAENGDQE
;
A
#
# COMPACT_ATOMS: atom_id res chain seq x y z
N MET A 1 24.25 21.58 -6.03
CA MET A 1 22.90 21.00 -6.25
C MET A 1 22.72 19.61 -5.65
N SER A 2 23.74 18.73 -5.56
CA SER A 2 23.61 17.35 -5.03
C SER A 2 23.32 17.28 -3.51
N SER A 3 23.77 18.21 -2.69
CA SER A 3 23.57 18.20 -1.23
C SER A 3 22.14 18.56 -0.79
N SER A 4 21.44 19.40 -1.54
CA SER A 4 20.04 19.80 -1.24
C SER A 4 19.04 18.68 -1.56
N VAL A 5 19.23 17.98 -2.67
CA VAL A 5 18.38 16.84 -3.07
C VAL A 5 18.51 15.69 -2.07
N GLY A 6 19.73 15.38 -1.63
CA GLY A 6 19.98 14.35 -0.62
C GLY A 6 19.33 14.68 0.73
N ARG A 7 19.43 15.93 1.18
CA ARG A 7 18.79 16.40 2.42
C ARG A 7 17.28 16.35 2.35
N ASN A 8 16.67 16.79 1.25
CA ASN A 8 15.22 16.76 1.05
C ASN A 8 14.69 15.32 1.02
N SER A 9 15.40 14.41 0.34
CA SER A 9 15.06 12.98 0.33
C SER A 9 15.15 12.35 1.72
N LEU A 10 16.15 12.71 2.54
CA LEU A 10 16.29 12.22 3.91
C LEU A 10 15.14 12.74 4.80
N ILE A 11 14.75 14.00 4.68
CA ILE A 11 13.61 14.59 5.41
C ILE A 11 12.31 13.86 5.05
N MET A 12 12.06 13.63 3.76
CA MET A 12 10.88 12.88 3.30
C MET A 12 10.88 11.45 3.83
N ALA A 13 12.03 10.77 3.78
CA ALA A 13 12.16 9.41 4.29
C ALA A 13 11.95 9.33 5.80
N SER A 14 12.53 10.27 6.58
CA SER A 14 12.35 10.31 8.04
C SER A 14 10.88 10.60 8.44
N GLY A 15 10.22 11.55 7.78
CA GLY A 15 8.80 11.84 8.00
C GLY A 15 7.91 10.64 7.65
N THR A 16 8.19 9.96 6.54
CA THR A 16 7.48 8.75 6.14
C THR A 16 7.67 7.62 7.16
N ALA A 17 8.90 7.38 7.63
CA ALA A 17 9.18 6.37 8.65
C ALA A 17 8.47 6.68 9.97
N ALA A 18 8.56 7.93 10.46
CA ALA A 18 7.88 8.37 11.67
C ALA A 18 6.34 8.24 11.55
N SER A 19 5.77 8.59 10.38
CA SER A 19 4.35 8.44 10.11
C SER A 19 3.91 6.96 10.10
N ARG A 20 4.74 6.04 9.61
CA ARG A 20 4.44 4.60 9.67
C ARG A 20 4.45 4.07 11.10
N VAL A 21 5.43 4.47 11.92
CA VAL A 21 5.49 4.08 13.33
C VAL A 21 4.28 4.62 14.10
N THR A 22 3.99 5.91 13.99
CA THR A 22 2.83 6.52 14.66
C THR A 22 1.50 6.00 14.13
N GLY A 23 1.42 5.68 12.84
CA GLY A 23 0.28 5.02 12.22
C GLY A 23 0.07 3.59 12.76
N GLN A 24 1.14 2.84 13.00
CA GLN A 24 1.06 1.51 13.63
C GLN A 24 0.54 1.61 15.08
N ILE A 25 1.05 2.58 15.86
CA ILE A 25 0.55 2.84 17.22
C ILE A 25 -0.96 3.16 17.20
N ARG A 26 -1.39 4.00 16.26
CA ARG A 26 -2.81 4.30 16.05
C ARG A 26 -3.63 3.03 15.75
N THR A 27 -3.13 2.15 14.90
CA THR A 27 -3.81 0.89 14.56
C THR A 27 -3.91 -0.04 15.77
N ILE A 28 -2.88 -0.11 16.62
CA ILE A 28 -2.90 -0.86 17.88
C ILE A 28 -3.96 -0.31 18.83
N LEU A 29 -4.02 1.02 19.01
CA LEU A 29 -5.00 1.67 19.85
C LEU A 29 -6.42 1.52 19.31
N LEU A 30 -6.61 1.60 18.00
CA LEU A 30 -7.90 1.32 17.36
C LEU A 30 -8.36 -0.12 17.62
N ALA A 31 -7.48 -1.09 17.42
CA ALA A 31 -7.77 -2.51 17.69
C ALA A 31 -8.03 -2.76 19.18
N TRP A 32 -7.37 -2.00 20.08
CA TRP A 32 -7.65 -2.08 21.51
C TRP A 32 -9.02 -1.48 21.85
N ALA A 33 -9.37 -0.32 21.29
CA ALA A 33 -10.62 0.37 21.56
C ALA A 33 -11.84 -0.38 21.04
N LEU A 34 -11.82 -0.81 19.77
CA LEU A 34 -12.98 -1.37 19.06
C LEU A 34 -12.90 -2.89 18.86
N GLY A 35 -11.73 -3.50 18.98
CA GLY A 35 -11.47 -4.88 18.53
C GLY A 35 -11.25 -4.98 17.03
N THR A 36 -11.12 -6.21 16.54
CA THR A 36 -10.97 -6.55 15.13
C THR A 36 -12.08 -7.46 14.60
N THR A 37 -13.09 -7.70 15.45
CA THR A 37 -14.30 -8.48 15.19
C THR A 37 -15.53 -7.74 15.72
N GLY A 38 -16.71 -8.23 15.40
CA GLY A 38 -17.99 -7.67 15.85
C GLY A 38 -18.52 -6.52 14.98
N TYR A 39 -19.79 -6.19 15.18
CA TYR A 39 -20.51 -5.24 14.31
C TYR A 39 -19.94 -3.82 14.40
N ALA A 40 -19.54 -3.34 15.58
CA ALA A 40 -19.02 -2.01 15.77
C ALA A 40 -17.67 -1.81 15.07
N ALA A 41 -16.74 -2.76 15.19
CA ALA A 41 -15.46 -2.73 14.50
C ALA A 41 -15.64 -2.75 12.97
N ASN A 42 -16.53 -3.62 12.48
CA ASN A 42 -16.84 -3.72 11.05
C ASN A 42 -17.50 -2.44 10.50
N ALA A 43 -18.45 -1.86 11.26
CA ALA A 43 -19.12 -0.60 10.92
C ALA A 43 -18.13 0.59 10.89
N TYR A 44 -17.21 0.66 11.86
CA TYR A 44 -16.17 1.68 11.91
C TYR A 44 -15.23 1.59 10.71
N GLN A 45 -14.72 0.38 10.41
CA GLN A 45 -13.79 0.19 9.30
C GLN A 45 -14.45 0.53 7.95
N ALA A 46 -15.69 0.10 7.72
CA ALA A 46 -16.43 0.44 6.52
C ALA A 46 -16.68 1.95 6.43
N GLY A 47 -17.15 2.56 7.53
CA GLY A 47 -17.47 3.99 7.58
C GLY A 47 -16.26 4.90 7.35
N SER A 48 -15.11 4.52 7.91
CA SER A 48 -13.88 5.29 7.76
C SER A 48 -13.21 5.13 6.38
N MET A 49 -13.48 4.02 5.69
CA MET A 49 -12.93 3.75 4.37
C MET A 49 -13.67 4.49 3.24
N ILE A 50 -15.00 4.66 3.35
CA ILE A 50 -15.82 5.27 2.30
C ILE A 50 -15.31 6.66 1.87
N PRO A 51 -15.00 7.61 2.76
CA PRO A 51 -14.45 8.91 2.36
C PRO A 51 -13.11 8.81 1.65
N GLN A 52 -12.25 7.88 2.07
CA GLN A 52 -10.93 7.67 1.45
C GLN A 52 -11.07 7.12 0.03
N VAL A 53 -12.02 6.23 -0.21
CA VAL A 53 -12.36 5.69 -1.53
C VAL A 53 -12.82 6.81 -2.46
N ILE A 54 -13.75 7.64 -2.02
CA ILE A 54 -14.25 8.78 -2.80
C ILE A 54 -13.12 9.75 -3.13
N TYR A 55 -12.29 10.07 -2.13
CA TYR A 55 -11.11 10.90 -2.35
C TYR A 55 -10.14 10.29 -3.38
N THR A 56 -9.91 8.98 -3.34
CA THR A 56 -9.01 8.27 -4.29
C THR A 56 -9.52 8.37 -5.73
N LEU A 57 -10.82 8.24 -5.95
CA LEU A 57 -11.45 8.46 -7.25
C LEU A 57 -11.20 9.87 -7.79
N VAL A 58 -11.42 10.88 -6.94
CA VAL A 58 -11.23 12.29 -7.32
C VAL A 58 -9.75 12.63 -7.49
N SER A 59 -8.91 12.15 -6.60
CA SER A 59 -7.45 12.37 -6.66
C SER A 59 -6.83 11.71 -7.88
N GLY A 60 -7.19 10.45 -8.17
CA GLY A 60 -6.69 9.72 -9.34
C GLY A 60 -7.09 10.36 -10.67
N GLY A 61 -8.30 10.93 -10.74
CA GLY A 61 -8.83 11.58 -11.94
C GLY A 61 -8.41 13.03 -12.07
N ILE A 62 -9.00 13.89 -11.24
CA ILE A 62 -8.93 15.36 -11.42
C ILE A 62 -7.63 15.94 -10.91
N PHE A 63 -7.17 15.56 -9.71
CA PHE A 63 -6.01 16.21 -9.10
C PHE A 63 -4.71 15.86 -9.80
N ASN A 64 -4.42 14.58 -9.98
CA ASN A 64 -3.15 14.16 -10.57
C ASN A 64 -3.05 14.49 -12.07
N ALA A 65 -4.17 14.42 -12.79
CA ALA A 65 -4.17 14.65 -14.22
C ALA A 65 -4.25 16.14 -14.60
N VAL A 66 -4.92 16.96 -13.80
CA VAL A 66 -5.22 18.37 -14.14
C VAL A 66 -4.54 19.34 -13.21
N LEU A 67 -4.77 19.23 -11.90
CA LEU A 67 -4.31 20.24 -10.93
C LEU A 67 -2.80 20.26 -10.76
N VAL A 68 -2.15 19.10 -10.62
CA VAL A 68 -0.70 19.02 -10.39
C VAL A 68 0.10 19.64 -11.53
N PRO A 69 -0.12 19.30 -12.83
CA PRO A 69 0.57 19.97 -13.93
C PRO A 69 0.30 21.46 -13.99
N GLN A 70 -0.92 21.90 -13.67
CA GLN A 70 -1.26 23.33 -13.65
C GLN A 70 -0.58 24.10 -12.53
N ILE A 71 -0.45 23.52 -11.35
CA ILE A 71 0.33 24.11 -10.25
C ILE A 71 1.77 24.36 -10.70
N VAL A 72 2.43 23.36 -11.30
CA VAL A 72 3.82 23.48 -11.76
C VAL A 72 3.97 24.53 -12.85
N ARG A 73 3.06 24.58 -13.83
CA ARG A 73 3.05 25.60 -14.89
C ARG A 73 2.81 27.00 -14.34
N THR A 74 1.87 27.14 -13.41
CA THR A 74 1.50 28.42 -12.80
C THR A 74 2.63 29.01 -11.99
N LEU A 75 3.39 28.20 -11.27
CA LEU A 75 4.56 28.65 -10.48
C LEU A 75 5.65 29.31 -11.35
N LYS A 76 5.71 28.99 -12.65
CA LYS A 76 6.64 29.59 -13.62
C LYS A 76 6.11 30.87 -14.30
N SER A 77 4.84 31.26 -14.02
CA SER A 77 4.23 32.41 -14.68
C SER A 77 4.49 33.72 -13.94
N LYS A 78 4.45 34.88 -14.67
CA LYS A 78 4.63 36.22 -14.08
C LYS A 78 3.58 36.56 -13.01
N ASP A 79 2.35 36.00 -13.12
CA ASP A 79 1.24 36.20 -12.18
C ASP A 79 0.97 34.98 -11.30
N ALA A 80 2.04 34.31 -10.85
CA ALA A 80 1.95 33.03 -10.13
C ALA A 80 1.02 33.10 -8.91
N GLU A 81 1.14 34.12 -8.07
CA GLU A 81 0.33 34.27 -6.85
C GLU A 81 -1.18 34.36 -7.15
N THR A 82 -1.56 35.19 -8.12
CA THR A 82 -2.96 35.37 -8.50
C THR A 82 -3.56 34.08 -9.08
N LYS A 83 -2.82 33.40 -9.95
CA LYS A 83 -3.28 32.14 -10.57
C LYS A 83 -3.32 30.99 -9.58
N LEU A 84 -2.36 30.91 -8.64
CA LEU A 84 -2.36 29.93 -7.56
C LEU A 84 -3.55 30.15 -6.60
N ASN A 85 -3.83 31.40 -6.23
CA ASN A 85 -4.99 31.71 -5.41
C ASN A 85 -6.31 31.30 -6.08
N LYS A 86 -6.45 31.50 -7.40
CA LYS A 86 -7.60 30.99 -8.17
C LYS A 86 -7.67 29.46 -8.17
N LEU A 87 -6.53 28.77 -8.38
CA LEU A 87 -6.46 27.30 -8.36
C LEU A 87 -6.83 26.73 -6.99
N ILE A 88 -6.29 27.30 -5.92
CA ILE A 88 -6.61 26.87 -4.55
C ILE A 88 -8.10 27.13 -4.25
N THR A 89 -8.63 28.31 -4.62
CA THR A 89 -10.05 28.63 -4.41
C THR A 89 -10.95 27.67 -5.18
N LEU A 90 -10.63 27.37 -6.44
CA LEU A 90 -11.36 26.39 -7.24
C LEU A 90 -11.33 25.01 -6.59
N ALA A 91 -10.15 24.55 -6.15
CA ALA A 91 -10.00 23.26 -5.48
C ALA A 91 -10.81 23.19 -4.18
N ILE A 92 -10.75 24.24 -3.34
CA ILE A 92 -11.54 24.34 -2.11
C ILE A 92 -13.04 24.28 -2.41
N THR A 93 -13.51 25.03 -3.40
CA THR A 93 -14.94 25.09 -3.76
C THR A 93 -15.42 23.72 -4.26
N LEU A 94 -14.66 23.09 -5.14
CA LEU A 94 -15.01 21.75 -5.68
C LEU A 94 -14.98 20.69 -4.58
N LEU A 95 -13.96 20.69 -3.73
CA LEU A 95 -13.83 19.74 -2.62
C LEU A 95 -14.94 19.93 -1.59
N LEU A 96 -15.27 21.17 -1.24
CA LEU A 96 -16.36 21.47 -0.31
C LEU A 96 -17.70 21.02 -0.88
N GLY A 97 -17.98 21.36 -2.14
CA GLY A 97 -19.19 20.92 -2.83
C GLY A 97 -19.32 19.41 -2.89
N LEU A 98 -18.24 18.71 -3.23
CA LEU A 98 -18.20 17.26 -3.24
C LEU A 98 -18.42 16.67 -1.84
N THR A 99 -17.74 17.22 -0.82
CA THR A 99 -17.88 16.75 0.57
C THR A 99 -19.32 16.90 1.06
N LEU A 100 -19.95 18.04 0.80
CA LEU A 100 -21.36 18.27 1.17
C LEU A 100 -22.31 17.32 0.41
N LEU A 101 -22.10 17.14 -0.90
CA LEU A 101 -22.86 16.19 -1.69
C LEU A 101 -22.75 14.76 -1.13
N MET A 102 -21.53 14.31 -0.83
CA MET A 102 -21.29 12.98 -0.28
C MET A 102 -21.80 12.85 1.17
N ALA A 103 -21.75 13.92 1.97
CA ALA A 103 -22.33 13.93 3.30
C ALA A 103 -23.86 13.73 3.25
N VAL A 104 -24.55 14.39 2.32
CA VAL A 104 -25.99 14.17 2.08
C VAL A 104 -26.26 12.76 1.56
N ALA A 105 -25.37 12.24 0.69
CA ALA A 105 -25.48 10.90 0.13
C ALA A 105 -25.04 9.78 1.10
N THR A 106 -24.55 10.11 2.32
CA THR A 106 -24.00 9.13 3.27
C THR A 106 -24.91 7.93 3.52
N PRO A 107 -26.23 8.07 3.77
CA PRO A 107 -27.08 6.89 4.00
C PRO A 107 -27.13 5.94 2.80
N LEU A 108 -27.13 6.48 1.58
CA LEU A 108 -27.11 5.70 0.33
C LEU A 108 -25.74 4.99 0.17
N LEU A 109 -24.66 5.70 0.40
CA LEU A 109 -23.30 5.15 0.32
C LEU A 109 -23.11 4.04 1.35
N THR A 110 -23.52 4.26 2.60
CA THR A 110 -23.43 3.24 3.64
C THR A 110 -24.23 1.99 3.25
N LYS A 111 -25.45 2.13 2.74
CA LYS A 111 -26.26 1.02 2.25
C LYS A 111 -25.63 0.28 1.07
N LEU A 112 -24.81 0.95 0.27
CA LEU A 112 -24.09 0.33 -0.84
C LEU A 112 -22.92 -0.55 -0.32
N TYR A 113 -22.16 -0.07 0.65
CA TYR A 113 -20.96 -0.74 1.16
C TYR A 113 -21.22 -1.72 2.30
N VAL A 114 -22.19 -1.44 3.16
CA VAL A 114 -22.45 -2.20 4.39
C VAL A 114 -23.75 -3.00 4.25
N ASN A 115 -23.75 -4.22 4.78
CA ASN A 115 -24.93 -5.03 4.94
C ASN A 115 -24.99 -5.57 6.38
N GLY A 116 -26.14 -5.47 7.04
CA GLY A 116 -26.33 -5.85 8.42
C GLY A 116 -27.71 -5.44 8.95
N SER A 117 -27.91 -5.52 10.26
CA SER A 117 -29.13 -5.05 10.92
C SER A 117 -29.32 -3.54 10.74
N ALA A 118 -30.55 -3.05 10.96
CA ALA A 118 -30.86 -1.63 10.91
C ALA A 118 -29.98 -0.81 11.89
N GLU A 119 -29.70 -1.35 13.06
CA GLU A 119 -28.84 -0.73 14.08
C GLU A 119 -27.37 -0.65 13.61
N THR A 120 -26.85 -1.76 13.04
CA THR A 120 -25.49 -1.77 12.45
C THR A 120 -25.37 -0.76 11.32
N MET A 121 -26.42 -0.65 10.49
CA MET A 121 -26.44 0.31 9.39
C MET A 121 -26.48 1.77 9.90
N ALA A 122 -27.26 2.05 10.94
CA ALA A 122 -27.33 3.36 11.58
C ALA A 122 -25.97 3.76 12.19
N LEU A 123 -25.30 2.83 12.88
CA LEU A 123 -23.98 3.05 13.44
C LEU A 123 -22.93 3.29 12.36
N ALA A 124 -22.91 2.46 11.29
CA ALA A 124 -22.00 2.65 10.16
C ALA A 124 -22.23 4.00 9.46
N THR A 125 -23.50 4.42 9.29
CA THR A 125 -23.85 5.73 8.73
C THR A 125 -23.31 6.86 9.62
N SER A 126 -23.43 6.73 10.94
CA SER A 126 -22.91 7.72 11.89
C SER A 126 -21.38 7.82 11.82
N PHE A 127 -20.65 6.70 11.81
CA PHE A 127 -19.20 6.70 11.62
C PHE A 127 -18.79 7.33 10.27
N THR A 128 -19.49 6.96 9.20
CA THR A 128 -19.23 7.49 7.86
C THR A 128 -19.42 9.01 7.83
N LEU A 129 -20.50 9.51 8.41
CA LEU A 129 -20.80 10.95 8.44
C LEU A 129 -19.71 11.74 9.18
N TRP A 130 -19.22 11.23 10.32
CA TRP A 130 -18.09 11.85 11.05
C TRP A 130 -16.78 11.81 10.25
N CYS A 131 -16.61 10.86 9.35
CA CYS A 131 -15.43 10.75 8.49
C CYS A 131 -15.57 11.53 7.16
N MET A 132 -16.78 11.90 6.71
CA MET A 132 -17.00 12.58 5.42
C MET A 132 -16.16 13.86 5.22
N PRO A 133 -15.93 14.71 6.22
CA PRO A 133 -15.07 15.88 6.04
C PRO A 133 -13.63 15.56 5.64
N GLN A 134 -13.19 14.31 5.82
CA GLN A 134 -11.85 13.88 5.40
C GLN A 134 -11.65 14.02 3.88
N ILE A 135 -12.70 13.91 3.05
CA ILE A 135 -12.62 14.13 1.60
C ILE A 135 -12.05 15.52 1.31
N PHE A 136 -12.60 16.53 1.97
CA PHE A 136 -12.14 17.92 1.84
C PHE A 136 -10.68 18.07 2.27
N PHE A 137 -10.34 17.56 3.46
CA PHE A 137 -9.01 17.75 4.03
C PHE A 137 -7.92 16.95 3.30
N TYR A 138 -8.20 15.73 2.83
CA TYR A 138 -7.26 14.98 1.98
C TYR A 138 -6.99 15.71 0.65
N GLY A 139 -8.03 16.26 0.03
CA GLY A 139 -7.87 17.05 -1.18
C GLY A 139 -7.07 18.32 -0.95
N LEU A 140 -7.38 19.05 0.11
CA LEU A 140 -6.66 20.26 0.49
C LEU A 140 -5.18 19.98 0.81
N TYR A 141 -4.90 18.91 1.56
CA TYR A 141 -3.55 18.44 1.84
C TYR A 141 -2.76 18.16 0.55
N THR A 142 -3.39 17.50 -0.41
CA THR A 142 -2.75 17.18 -1.70
C THR A 142 -2.43 18.44 -2.48
N VAL A 143 -3.37 19.36 -2.63
CA VAL A 143 -3.18 20.61 -3.41
C VAL A 143 -2.07 21.46 -2.80
N ILE A 144 -2.13 21.72 -1.49
CA ILE A 144 -1.11 22.55 -0.82
C ILE A 144 0.23 21.83 -0.76
N GLY A 145 0.22 20.51 -0.53
CA GLY A 145 1.42 19.68 -0.52
C GLY A 145 2.18 19.72 -1.84
N GLN A 146 1.48 19.68 -2.98
CA GLN A 146 2.09 19.81 -4.31
C GLN A 146 2.73 21.20 -4.53
N ILE A 147 2.09 22.27 -4.03
CA ILE A 147 2.66 23.62 -4.10
C ILE A 147 3.95 23.71 -3.27
N LEU A 148 3.93 23.17 -2.04
CA LEU A 148 5.10 23.16 -1.16
C LEU A 148 6.23 22.30 -1.72
N ALA A 149 5.91 21.14 -2.28
CA ALA A 149 6.87 20.25 -2.94
C ALA A 149 7.55 20.92 -4.14
N ALA A 150 6.78 21.64 -4.96
CA ALA A 150 7.30 22.39 -6.09
C ALA A 150 8.15 23.61 -5.70
N LYS A 151 8.14 24.00 -4.42
CA LYS A 151 8.97 25.07 -3.83
C LYS A 151 10.04 24.52 -2.87
N ASP A 152 10.33 23.22 -2.91
CA ASP A 152 11.33 22.52 -2.06
C ASP A 152 11.07 22.61 -0.55
N HIS A 153 9.82 22.86 -0.12
CA HIS A 153 9.42 22.93 1.29
C HIS A 153 8.80 21.60 1.77
N PHE A 154 9.63 20.59 2.02
CA PHE A 154 9.20 19.21 2.31
C PHE A 154 8.96 18.91 3.79
N VAL A 155 9.53 19.68 4.74
CA VAL A 155 9.53 19.33 6.17
C VAL A 155 8.10 19.19 6.71
N THR A 156 7.31 20.25 6.66
CA THR A 156 5.95 20.23 7.20
C THR A 156 5.06 19.26 6.42
N TYR A 157 5.25 19.15 5.11
CA TYR A 157 4.51 18.22 4.27
C TYR A 157 4.77 16.76 4.69
N ALA A 158 6.02 16.38 4.94
CA ALA A 158 6.38 15.02 5.34
C ALA A 158 5.95 14.68 6.78
N TRP A 159 6.01 15.66 7.70
CA TRP A 159 5.76 15.43 9.12
C TRP A 159 4.32 15.69 9.58
N SER A 160 3.48 16.31 8.76
CA SER A 160 2.08 16.62 9.11
C SER A 160 1.26 15.35 9.38
N SER A 161 1.54 14.25 8.69
CA SER A 161 0.88 12.96 8.91
C SER A 161 1.22 12.34 10.27
N VAL A 162 2.40 12.63 10.83
CA VAL A 162 2.75 12.23 12.20
C VAL A 162 1.83 12.93 13.20
N GLY A 163 1.61 14.24 13.05
CA GLY A 163 0.67 15.00 13.87
C GLY A 163 -0.75 14.48 13.79
N ALA A 164 -1.22 14.12 12.60
CA ALA A 164 -2.52 13.49 12.40
C ALA A 164 -2.67 12.17 13.17
N ASN A 165 -1.67 11.31 13.10
CA ASN A 165 -1.66 10.06 13.85
C ASN A 165 -1.66 10.28 15.36
N ILE A 166 -0.88 11.25 15.87
CA ILE A 166 -0.83 11.60 17.30
C ILE A 166 -2.21 12.05 17.79
N ILE A 167 -2.91 12.92 17.06
CA ILE A 167 -4.25 13.38 17.41
C ILE A 167 -5.23 12.19 17.48
N SER A 168 -5.17 11.29 16.51
CA SER A 168 -5.99 10.08 16.52
C SER A 168 -5.64 9.15 17.68
N CYS A 169 -4.35 8.99 18.03
CA CYS A 169 -3.91 8.21 19.19
C CYS A 169 -4.44 8.80 20.51
N ILE A 170 -4.44 10.12 20.65
CA ILE A 170 -5.02 10.81 21.82
C ILE A 170 -6.53 10.50 21.91
N GLY A 171 -7.26 10.55 20.79
CA GLY A 171 -8.69 10.23 20.77
C GLY A 171 -9.00 8.79 21.19
N PHE A 172 -8.31 7.82 20.59
CA PHE A 172 -8.48 6.42 20.97
C PHE A 172 -8.02 6.15 22.41
N GLY A 173 -6.91 6.75 22.84
CA GLY A 173 -6.43 6.66 24.23
C GLY A 173 -7.44 7.22 25.23
N ALA A 174 -8.03 8.38 24.95
CA ALA A 174 -9.10 8.97 25.75
C ALA A 174 -10.35 8.09 25.77
N PHE A 175 -10.74 7.52 24.64
CA PHE A 175 -11.84 6.57 24.55
C PHE A 175 -11.60 5.35 25.45
N ILE A 176 -10.42 4.74 25.38
CA ILE A 176 -10.05 3.57 26.18
C ILE A 176 -10.04 3.93 27.68
N ALA A 177 -9.48 5.10 28.05
CA ALA A 177 -9.41 5.54 29.44
C ALA A 177 -10.79 5.82 30.06
N MET A 178 -11.74 6.35 29.28
CA MET A 178 -13.08 6.70 29.79
C MET A 178 -14.07 5.54 29.70
N PHE A 179 -13.98 4.69 28.68
CA PHE A 179 -15.03 3.71 28.37
C PHE A 179 -14.52 2.26 28.33
N GLY A 180 -13.21 2.06 28.35
CA GLY A 180 -12.59 0.75 28.22
C GLY A 180 -12.69 0.20 26.79
N ARG A 181 -12.56 -1.11 26.65
CA ARG A 181 -12.68 -1.83 25.38
C ARG A 181 -14.15 -1.98 24.98
N ALA A 182 -14.45 -1.75 23.71
CA ALA A 182 -15.82 -1.79 23.20
C ALA A 182 -16.16 -3.03 22.34
N THR A 183 -15.26 -4.01 22.24
CA THR A 183 -15.43 -5.19 21.35
C THR A 183 -16.70 -5.98 21.65
N GLU A 184 -17.03 -6.17 22.93
CA GLU A 184 -18.18 -6.96 23.37
C GLU A 184 -19.40 -6.11 23.75
N ARG A 185 -19.32 -4.79 23.54
CA ARG A 185 -20.39 -3.88 23.88
C ARG A 185 -21.52 -3.95 22.86
N PRO A 186 -22.79 -3.88 23.31
CA PRO A 186 -23.94 -3.83 22.41
C PRO A 186 -23.94 -2.54 21.57
N LEU A 187 -24.74 -2.50 20.50
CA LEU A 187 -24.74 -1.37 19.55
C LEU A 187 -25.29 -0.08 20.15
N ASP A 188 -26.18 -0.15 21.15
CA ASP A 188 -26.73 1.00 21.90
C ASP A 188 -25.69 1.69 22.79
N PHE A 189 -24.57 1.02 23.08
CA PHE A 189 -23.43 1.64 23.75
C PHE A 189 -22.90 2.85 23.00
N TRP A 190 -23.03 2.90 21.66
CA TRP A 190 -22.44 3.93 20.81
C TRP A 190 -23.26 5.21 20.79
N THR A 191 -22.85 6.19 21.61
CA THR A 191 -23.43 7.54 21.66
C THR A 191 -22.64 8.50 20.75
N PRO A 192 -23.22 9.67 20.37
CA PRO A 192 -22.50 10.68 19.56
C PRO A 192 -21.14 11.08 20.13
N THR A 193 -21.01 11.15 21.47
CA THR A 193 -19.73 11.47 22.15
C THR A 193 -18.67 10.39 21.90
N LYS A 194 -19.04 9.12 21.97
CA LYS A 194 -18.12 7.99 21.74
C LYS A 194 -17.69 7.92 20.28
N ILE A 195 -18.63 8.20 19.36
CA ILE A 195 -18.34 8.28 17.92
C ILE A 195 -17.40 9.47 17.63
N ALA A 196 -17.62 10.62 18.27
CA ALA A 196 -16.75 11.79 18.13
C ALA A 196 -15.32 11.50 18.62
N LEU A 197 -15.15 10.78 19.72
CA LEU A 197 -13.83 10.41 20.26
C LEU A 197 -13.07 9.41 19.37
N THR A 198 -13.77 8.64 18.56
CA THR A 198 -13.16 7.68 17.64
C THR A 198 -13.03 8.24 16.23
N ALA A 199 -14.11 8.26 15.46
CA ALA A 199 -14.13 8.75 14.08
C ALA A 199 -13.89 10.28 13.98
N GLY A 200 -14.42 11.06 14.94
CA GLY A 200 -14.24 12.52 14.95
C GLY A 200 -12.79 12.94 15.19
N THR A 201 -12.09 12.32 16.15
CA THR A 201 -10.66 12.63 16.39
C THR A 201 -9.77 12.20 15.25
N TRP A 202 -10.10 11.12 14.55
CA TRP A 202 -9.40 10.77 13.32
C TRP A 202 -9.60 11.86 12.26
N THR A 203 -10.82 12.31 12.04
CA THR A 203 -11.12 13.40 11.11
C THR A 203 -10.41 14.69 11.52
N LEU A 204 -10.35 14.99 12.82
CA LEU A 204 -9.59 16.13 13.34
C LEU A 204 -8.09 16.00 13.03
N GLY A 205 -7.53 14.81 13.14
CA GLY A 205 -6.13 14.52 12.74
C GLY A 205 -5.89 14.82 11.27
N VAL A 206 -6.78 14.36 10.38
CA VAL A 206 -6.69 14.63 8.93
C VAL A 206 -6.86 16.13 8.64
N ALA A 207 -7.74 16.81 9.37
CA ALA A 207 -7.91 18.27 9.29
C ALA A 207 -6.61 18.99 9.68
N PHE A 208 -6.02 18.63 10.82
CA PHE A 208 -4.72 19.15 11.25
C PHE A 208 -3.65 18.95 10.18
N GLN A 209 -3.55 17.75 9.60
CA GLN A 209 -2.59 17.42 8.54
C GLN A 209 -2.67 18.38 7.35
N ALA A 210 -3.87 18.77 6.96
CA ALA A 210 -4.09 19.72 5.86
C ALA A 210 -3.86 21.17 6.27
N LEU A 211 -4.39 21.58 7.41
CA LEU A 211 -4.38 22.98 7.84
C LEU A 211 -2.98 23.46 8.26
N VAL A 212 -2.16 22.59 8.86
CA VAL A 212 -0.79 22.93 9.24
C VAL A 212 0.09 23.33 8.05
N LEU A 213 -0.26 22.91 6.83
CA LEU A 213 0.47 23.26 5.62
C LEU A 213 0.30 24.73 5.20
N PHE A 214 -0.69 25.44 5.72
CA PHE A 214 -0.82 26.88 5.50
C PHE A 214 0.31 27.68 6.17
N ILE A 215 0.90 27.18 7.25
CA ILE A 215 2.03 27.84 7.93
C ILE A 215 3.25 27.99 6.99
N PRO A 216 3.81 26.92 6.40
CA PRO A 216 4.88 27.09 5.43
C PRO A 216 4.42 27.80 4.15
N LEU A 217 3.16 27.68 3.74
CA LEU A 217 2.63 28.38 2.57
C LEU A 217 2.76 29.91 2.72
N THR A 218 2.44 30.45 3.90
CA THR A 218 2.62 31.89 4.19
C THR A 218 4.09 32.28 4.26
N ARG A 219 4.98 31.40 4.75
CA ARG A 219 6.43 31.67 4.86
C ARG A 219 7.13 31.76 3.50
N ILE A 220 6.63 31.07 2.47
CA ILE A 220 7.13 31.16 1.10
C ILE A 220 6.56 32.38 0.34
N GLY A 221 5.87 33.29 1.03
CA GLY A 221 5.31 34.50 0.45
C GLY A 221 3.94 34.34 -0.22
N LEU A 222 3.36 33.14 -0.21
CA LEU A 222 2.03 32.85 -0.75
C LEU A 222 0.97 33.09 0.32
N LYS A 223 0.42 34.30 0.37
CA LYS A 223 -0.73 34.62 1.22
C LYS A 223 -2.01 34.23 0.47
N TYR A 224 -2.63 33.13 0.89
CA TYR A 224 -3.89 32.71 0.31
C TYR A 224 -4.96 33.79 0.48
N ARG A 225 -5.52 34.25 -0.66
CA ARG A 225 -6.67 35.13 -0.74
C ARG A 225 -7.68 34.50 -1.70
N PRO A 226 -8.95 34.28 -1.28
CA PRO A 226 -9.96 33.73 -2.16
C PRO A 226 -10.09 34.57 -3.44
N LYS A 227 -9.84 33.96 -4.59
CA LYS A 227 -10.02 34.60 -5.90
C LYS A 227 -10.80 33.62 -6.80
N PHE A 228 -11.98 34.01 -7.20
CA PHE A 228 -12.84 33.22 -8.08
C PHE A 228 -12.52 33.48 -9.56
N GLY A 229 -12.72 32.48 -10.41
CA GLY A 229 -12.58 32.55 -11.86
C GLY A 229 -11.77 31.39 -12.43
N VAL A 230 -12.25 30.81 -13.54
CA VAL A 230 -11.65 29.65 -14.23
C VAL A 230 -10.88 30.03 -15.48
N HIS A 231 -10.90 31.30 -15.92
CA HIS A 231 -10.21 31.73 -17.13
C HIS A 231 -8.68 31.73 -16.94
N GLY A 232 -7.99 31.09 -17.89
CA GLY A 232 -6.51 31.02 -17.91
C GLY A 232 -5.91 29.86 -17.12
N ILE A 233 -6.70 28.90 -16.62
CA ILE A 233 -6.25 27.75 -15.83
C ILE A 233 -5.91 26.52 -16.69
N GLY A 234 -6.17 26.53 -18.01
CA GLY A 234 -5.69 25.50 -18.96
C GLY A 234 -6.19 24.07 -18.71
N LEU A 235 -7.44 23.88 -18.29
CA LEU A 235 -8.05 22.59 -17.95
C LEU A 235 -8.21 21.57 -19.11
N ARG A 236 -7.86 21.94 -20.36
CA ARG A 236 -8.27 21.24 -21.58
C ARG A 236 -7.32 20.13 -22.08
N SER A 237 -6.17 19.92 -21.45
CA SER A 237 -5.14 18.97 -21.95
C SER A 237 -4.98 17.71 -21.07
N MET A 238 -6.04 16.92 -20.94
CA MET A 238 -5.95 15.59 -20.32
C MET A 238 -5.57 14.56 -21.37
N GLY A 239 -4.39 13.93 -21.24
CA GLY A 239 -3.97 12.88 -22.15
C GLY A 239 -4.72 11.55 -21.96
N PRO A 240 -4.76 10.70 -22.99
CA PRO A 240 -5.43 9.39 -22.96
C PRO A 240 -4.96 8.47 -21.81
N VAL A 241 -3.69 8.55 -21.41
CA VAL A 241 -3.13 7.75 -20.30
C VAL A 241 -3.81 8.07 -18.97
N ALA A 242 -4.14 9.34 -18.72
CA ALA A 242 -4.87 9.75 -17.53
C ALA A 242 -6.28 9.16 -17.49
N ALA A 243 -6.96 9.09 -18.65
CA ALA A 243 -8.30 8.50 -18.76
C ALA A 243 -8.28 6.99 -18.47
N TRP A 244 -7.28 6.25 -18.98
CA TRP A 244 -7.12 4.84 -18.68
C TRP A 244 -6.80 4.58 -17.20
N SER A 245 -5.94 5.41 -16.59
CA SER A 245 -5.64 5.32 -15.16
C SER A 245 -6.88 5.56 -14.29
N LEU A 246 -7.73 6.51 -14.67
CA LEU A 246 -9.01 6.74 -14.01
C LEU A 246 -9.95 5.53 -14.16
N GLY A 247 -9.95 4.90 -15.33
CA GLY A 247 -10.67 3.66 -15.57
C GLY A 247 -10.24 2.53 -14.64
N ILE A 248 -8.92 2.36 -14.41
CA ILE A 248 -8.39 1.38 -13.46
C ILE A 248 -8.94 1.63 -12.05
N VAL A 249 -8.85 2.88 -11.57
CA VAL A 249 -9.37 3.25 -10.24
C VAL A 249 -10.88 3.02 -10.16
N GLY A 250 -11.63 3.31 -11.22
CA GLY A 250 -13.09 3.08 -11.27
C GLY A 250 -13.46 1.60 -11.12
N VAL A 251 -12.80 0.72 -11.86
CA VAL A 251 -13.03 -0.73 -11.78
C VAL A 251 -12.63 -1.29 -10.42
N ASP A 252 -11.50 -0.83 -9.87
CA ASP A 252 -11.04 -1.19 -8.52
C ASP A 252 -12.10 -0.84 -7.45
N GLN A 253 -12.73 0.34 -7.55
CA GLN A 253 -13.75 0.74 -6.60
C GLN A 253 -15.04 -0.09 -6.69
N ILE A 254 -15.43 -0.56 -7.85
CA ILE A 254 -16.58 -1.49 -7.98
C ILE A 254 -16.32 -2.77 -7.19
N VAL A 255 -15.13 -3.35 -7.34
CA VAL A 255 -14.76 -4.56 -6.59
C VAL A 255 -14.60 -4.28 -5.10
N ASN A 256 -14.09 -3.12 -4.72
CA ASN A 256 -13.99 -2.70 -3.31
C ASN A 256 -15.37 -2.62 -2.64
N ILE A 257 -16.41 -2.17 -3.36
CA ILE A 257 -17.80 -2.21 -2.88
C ILE A 257 -18.21 -3.67 -2.61
N ILE A 258 -17.96 -4.59 -3.55
CA ILE A 258 -18.29 -6.02 -3.41
C ILE A 258 -17.57 -6.61 -2.20
N VAL A 259 -16.25 -6.39 -2.07
CA VAL A 259 -15.42 -6.86 -0.95
C VAL A 259 -16.00 -6.38 0.38
N THR A 260 -16.22 -5.08 0.52
CA THR A 260 -16.69 -4.49 1.79
C THR A 260 -18.09 -4.97 2.14
N ARG A 261 -18.99 -5.05 1.12
CA ARG A 261 -20.34 -5.54 1.33
C ARG A 261 -20.39 -7.01 1.77
N VAL A 262 -19.61 -7.88 1.13
CA VAL A 262 -19.51 -9.30 1.52
C VAL A 262 -18.85 -9.43 2.89
N ALA A 263 -17.79 -8.66 3.14
CA ALA A 263 -17.06 -8.71 4.40
C ALA A 263 -17.88 -8.21 5.60
N THR A 264 -18.75 -7.21 5.43
CA THR A 264 -19.67 -6.75 6.47
C THR A 264 -20.85 -7.72 6.65
N SER A 265 -21.26 -8.40 5.58
CA SER A 265 -22.35 -9.39 5.62
C SER A 265 -21.96 -10.69 6.36
N ALA A 266 -20.68 -11.08 6.36
CA ALA A 266 -20.24 -12.38 6.87
C ALA A 266 -20.64 -12.63 8.34
N PRO A 267 -20.34 -11.74 9.33
CA PRO A 267 -20.75 -11.95 10.70
C PRO A 267 -22.27 -11.92 10.89
N PHE A 268 -22.98 -11.06 10.11
CA PHE A 268 -24.42 -10.96 10.16
C PHE A 268 -25.08 -12.26 9.67
N LYS A 269 -24.64 -12.78 8.52
CA LYS A 269 -25.18 -14.01 7.93
C LYS A 269 -24.82 -15.24 8.76
N ALA A 270 -23.63 -15.28 9.36
CA ALA A 270 -23.25 -16.37 10.26
C ALA A 270 -24.12 -16.39 11.54
N SER A 271 -24.44 -15.24 12.09
CA SER A 271 -25.36 -15.14 13.22
C SER A 271 -26.77 -15.58 12.86
N GLU A 272 -27.26 -15.20 11.67
CA GLU A 272 -28.60 -15.55 11.19
C GLU A 272 -28.73 -17.04 10.82
N GLN A 273 -27.74 -17.60 10.12
CA GLN A 273 -27.82 -18.95 9.54
C GLN A 273 -27.22 -20.04 10.42
N LEU A 274 -26.16 -19.71 11.18
CA LEU A 274 -25.38 -20.69 11.96
C LEU A 274 -25.50 -20.47 13.47
N HIS A 275 -26.24 -19.44 13.90
CA HIS A 275 -26.40 -19.06 15.32
C HIS A 275 -25.05 -18.80 16.02
N MET A 276 -24.01 -18.38 15.26
CA MET A 276 -22.69 -18.09 15.80
C MET A 276 -22.63 -16.66 16.34
N SER A 277 -21.78 -16.44 17.35
CA SER A 277 -21.49 -15.09 17.80
C SER A 277 -20.77 -14.30 16.70
N GLN A 278 -21.13 -13.04 16.54
CA GLN A 278 -20.45 -12.09 15.63
C GLN A 278 -18.95 -11.93 15.93
N LEU A 279 -18.53 -12.27 17.16
CA LEU A 279 -17.12 -12.18 17.58
C LEU A 279 -16.29 -13.36 17.09
N ASP A 280 -16.96 -14.46 16.69
CA ASP A 280 -16.34 -15.71 16.24
C ASP A 280 -16.19 -15.82 14.74
N VAL A 281 -16.61 -14.77 14.03
CA VAL A 281 -16.59 -14.73 12.57
C VAL A 281 -15.76 -13.53 12.09
N ALA A 282 -14.84 -13.82 11.19
CA ALA A 282 -14.08 -12.76 10.52
C ALA A 282 -15.03 -11.85 9.73
N GLY A 283 -14.78 -10.56 9.78
CA GLY A 283 -15.55 -9.56 9.08
C GLY A 283 -14.66 -8.53 8.37
N ASN A 284 -15.24 -7.38 8.02
CA ASN A 284 -14.51 -6.32 7.33
C ASN A 284 -13.31 -5.81 8.13
N ALA A 285 -13.42 -5.70 9.46
CA ALA A 285 -12.29 -5.26 10.29
C ALA A 285 -11.15 -6.29 10.29
N SER A 286 -11.45 -7.59 10.36
CA SER A 286 -10.45 -8.65 10.25
C SER A 286 -9.76 -8.63 8.88
N TYR A 287 -10.52 -8.46 7.80
CA TYR A 287 -9.99 -8.33 6.44
C TYR A 287 -9.07 -7.11 6.30
N GLN A 288 -9.48 -5.93 6.76
CA GLN A 288 -8.70 -4.70 6.63
C GLN A 288 -7.38 -4.78 7.40
N ASN A 289 -7.36 -5.42 8.58
CA ASN A 289 -6.12 -5.67 9.32
C ASN A 289 -5.20 -6.64 8.57
N ALA A 290 -5.73 -7.75 8.03
CA ALA A 290 -4.96 -8.68 7.19
C ALA A 290 -4.38 -7.98 5.96
N TYR A 291 -5.20 -7.19 5.26
CA TYR A 291 -4.78 -6.45 4.07
C TYR A 291 -3.72 -5.39 4.38
N THR A 292 -3.82 -4.70 5.52
CA THR A 292 -2.81 -3.72 5.97
C THR A 292 -1.46 -4.40 6.19
N ILE A 293 -1.43 -5.57 6.84
CA ILE A 293 -0.20 -6.35 7.05
C ILE A 293 0.36 -6.84 5.71
N TYR A 294 -0.50 -7.38 4.84
CA TYR A 294 -0.12 -7.79 3.48
C TYR A 294 0.53 -6.67 2.68
N MET A 295 0.04 -5.43 2.83
CA MET A 295 0.57 -4.25 2.12
C MET A 295 1.93 -3.78 2.64
N LEU A 296 2.44 -4.26 3.78
CA LEU A 296 3.75 -3.82 4.29
C LEU A 296 4.91 -4.19 3.34
N PRO A 297 5.18 -5.46 3.00
CA PRO A 297 6.24 -5.79 2.06
C PRO A 297 5.99 -5.21 0.66
N TYR A 298 4.73 -5.22 0.19
CA TYR A 298 4.36 -4.63 -1.09
C TYR A 298 4.76 -3.14 -1.16
N SER A 299 4.37 -2.34 -0.18
CA SER A 299 4.62 -0.90 -0.19
C SER A 299 6.07 -0.52 0.11
N LEU A 300 6.80 -1.34 0.90
CA LEU A 300 8.19 -1.06 1.25
C LEU A 300 9.17 -1.53 0.17
N ILE A 301 8.91 -2.65 -0.47
CA ILE A 301 9.85 -3.29 -1.38
C ILE A 301 9.40 -3.16 -2.83
N ALA A 302 8.17 -3.63 -3.18
CA ALA A 302 7.73 -3.62 -4.56
C ALA A 302 7.60 -2.20 -5.11
N VAL A 303 7.00 -1.28 -4.35
CA VAL A 303 6.88 0.13 -4.75
C VAL A 303 8.26 0.80 -4.86
N SER A 304 9.20 0.47 -3.96
CA SER A 304 10.56 1.03 -3.99
C SER A 304 11.32 0.56 -5.23
N ILE A 305 11.27 -0.74 -5.56
CA ILE A 305 11.91 -1.31 -6.75
C ILE A 305 11.25 -0.72 -8.01
N ALA A 306 9.92 -0.70 -8.09
CA ALA A 306 9.20 -0.15 -9.24
C ALA A 306 9.53 1.34 -9.47
N THR A 307 9.68 2.13 -8.40
CA THR A 307 10.04 3.55 -8.49
C THR A 307 11.50 3.74 -8.92
N ALA A 308 12.42 2.89 -8.48
CA ALA A 308 13.83 2.97 -8.83
C ALA A 308 14.11 2.53 -10.27
N ILE A 309 13.37 1.51 -10.77
CA ILE A 309 13.61 0.94 -12.10
C ILE A 309 12.90 1.75 -13.21
N PHE A 310 11.77 2.39 -12.90
CA PHE A 310 10.96 3.11 -13.87
C PHE A 310 11.72 4.16 -14.69
N PRO A 311 12.55 5.07 -14.08
CA PRO A 311 13.33 6.03 -14.85
C PRO A 311 14.37 5.39 -15.76
N LYS A 312 14.97 4.25 -15.35
CA LYS A 312 15.94 3.51 -16.16
C LYS A 312 15.28 2.91 -17.40
N ILE A 313 14.18 2.19 -17.21
CA ILE A 313 13.41 1.61 -18.31
C ILE A 313 12.89 2.71 -19.24
N SER A 314 12.36 3.83 -18.70
CA SER A 314 11.86 4.94 -19.50
C SER A 314 12.95 5.58 -20.34
N LYS A 315 14.17 5.74 -19.79
CA LYS A 315 15.32 6.26 -20.53
C LYS A 315 15.75 5.30 -21.64
N ALA A 316 15.91 4.01 -21.33
CA ALA A 316 16.30 3.01 -22.32
C ALA A 316 15.30 2.93 -23.49
N ILE A 317 13.98 3.02 -23.20
CA ILE A 317 12.93 3.07 -24.22
C ILE A 317 13.04 4.36 -25.07
N ALA A 318 13.23 5.53 -24.43
CA ALA A 318 13.39 6.81 -25.12
C ALA A 318 14.64 6.83 -26.02
N ASP A 319 15.72 6.18 -25.58
CA ASP A 319 16.98 6.01 -26.34
C ASP A 319 16.87 4.88 -27.38
N ARG A 320 15.69 4.24 -27.53
CA ARG A 320 15.43 3.08 -28.42
C ARG A 320 16.31 1.85 -28.14
N ASN A 321 16.84 1.73 -26.93
CA ASN A 321 17.62 0.59 -26.48
C ASN A 321 16.71 -0.44 -25.78
N ILE A 322 15.93 -1.17 -26.57
CA ILE A 322 14.94 -2.12 -26.07
C ILE A 322 15.62 -3.30 -25.33
N ASP A 323 16.83 -3.69 -25.72
CA ASP A 323 17.58 -4.76 -25.05
C ASP A 323 18.01 -4.39 -23.63
N GLU A 324 18.39 -3.15 -23.39
CA GLU A 324 18.70 -2.65 -22.04
C GLU A 324 17.44 -2.60 -21.19
N ALA A 325 16.34 -2.07 -21.73
CA ALA A 325 15.04 -2.05 -21.05
C ALA A 325 14.58 -3.46 -20.66
N ARG A 326 14.77 -4.45 -21.56
CA ARG A 326 14.46 -5.88 -21.32
C ARG A 326 15.30 -6.46 -20.19
N LYS A 327 16.62 -6.23 -20.17
CA LYS A 327 17.55 -6.70 -19.13
C LYS A 327 17.20 -6.11 -17.77
N ASP A 328 16.92 -4.81 -17.72
CA ASP A 328 16.55 -4.12 -16.50
C ASP A 328 15.21 -4.62 -15.95
N LEU A 329 14.22 -4.81 -16.81
CA LEU A 329 12.92 -5.37 -16.43
C LEU A 329 13.06 -6.81 -15.92
N SER A 330 13.75 -7.68 -16.66
CA SER A 330 13.99 -9.08 -16.27
C SER A 330 14.67 -9.16 -14.91
N SER A 331 15.73 -8.38 -14.69
CA SER A 331 16.43 -8.33 -13.40
C SER A 331 15.52 -7.84 -12.26
N ALA A 332 14.74 -6.81 -12.48
CA ALA A 332 13.81 -6.27 -11.47
C ALA A 332 12.75 -7.30 -11.09
N LEU A 333 12.13 -7.96 -12.08
CA LEU A 333 11.08 -8.97 -11.85
C LEU A 333 11.63 -10.18 -11.08
N ARG A 334 12.80 -10.70 -11.45
CA ARG A 334 13.42 -11.87 -10.82
C ARG A 334 13.80 -11.59 -9.37
N ASN A 335 14.47 -10.45 -9.10
CA ASN A 335 14.86 -10.05 -7.75
C ASN A 335 13.64 -9.76 -6.86
N LEU A 336 12.63 -9.05 -7.39
CA LEU A 336 11.41 -8.77 -6.66
C LEU A 336 10.65 -10.04 -6.30
N ASN A 337 10.49 -10.94 -7.26
CA ASN A 337 9.78 -12.21 -7.05
C ASN A 337 10.44 -13.07 -5.97
N LEU A 338 11.78 -13.15 -5.96
CA LEU A 338 12.52 -13.89 -4.94
C LEU A 338 12.23 -13.34 -3.53
N ILE A 339 12.23 -12.03 -3.35
CA ILE A 339 11.95 -11.42 -2.05
C ILE A 339 10.47 -11.61 -1.66
N MET A 340 9.55 -11.42 -2.60
CA MET A 340 8.11 -11.55 -2.33
C MET A 340 7.67 -12.97 -2.05
N CYS A 341 8.30 -13.96 -2.66
CA CYS A 341 8.11 -15.39 -2.36
C CYS A 341 8.50 -15.74 -0.92
N PHE A 342 9.57 -15.15 -0.40
CA PHE A 342 9.92 -15.30 1.03
C PHE A 342 8.83 -14.74 1.95
N PHE A 343 8.31 -13.54 1.68
CA PHE A 343 7.21 -12.96 2.45
C PHE A 343 5.90 -13.76 2.30
N ALA A 344 5.65 -14.33 1.13
CA ALA A 344 4.52 -15.26 0.93
C ALA A 344 4.62 -16.47 1.86
N ALA A 345 5.81 -17.11 1.94
CA ALA A 345 6.04 -18.19 2.89
C ALA A 345 5.83 -17.74 4.35
N ALA A 346 6.31 -16.55 4.72
CA ALA A 346 6.11 -15.99 6.05
C ALA A 346 4.62 -15.80 6.38
N PHE A 347 3.83 -15.24 5.48
CA PHE A 347 2.38 -15.04 5.69
C PHE A 347 1.58 -16.35 5.73
N ILE A 348 2.06 -17.41 5.10
CA ILE A 348 1.41 -18.73 5.14
C ILE A 348 1.76 -19.48 6.43
N VAL A 349 3.01 -19.44 6.87
CA VAL A 349 3.50 -20.26 8.01
C VAL A 349 3.25 -19.60 9.35
N LEU A 350 3.48 -18.31 9.44
CA LEU A 350 3.48 -17.57 10.71
C LEU A 350 2.53 -16.36 10.76
N PRO A 351 1.31 -16.44 10.19
CA PRO A 351 0.41 -15.30 10.24
C PRO A 351 0.03 -14.93 11.69
N LEU A 352 -0.26 -15.90 12.54
CA LEU A 352 -0.65 -15.66 13.93
C LEU A 352 0.42 -14.91 14.75
N PRO A 353 1.69 -15.35 14.80
CA PRO A 353 2.74 -14.61 15.48
C PRO A 353 2.97 -13.21 14.92
N ILE A 354 2.90 -13.02 13.58
CA ILE A 354 3.02 -11.70 12.95
C ILE A 354 1.90 -10.78 13.42
N ILE A 355 0.65 -11.26 13.43
CA ILE A 355 -0.51 -10.47 13.81
C ILE A 355 -0.42 -10.05 15.27
N LEU A 356 -0.13 -10.97 16.19
CA LEU A 356 0.00 -10.67 17.61
C LEU A 356 1.23 -9.79 17.93
N ALA A 357 2.31 -9.90 17.16
CA ALA A 357 3.46 -9.00 17.29
C ALA A 357 3.13 -7.56 16.86
N LEU A 358 2.32 -7.41 15.81
CA LEU A 358 1.91 -6.11 15.27
C LEU A 358 0.69 -5.51 15.99
N LEU A 359 -0.18 -6.35 16.56
CA LEU A 359 -1.42 -5.97 17.25
C LEU A 359 -1.47 -6.62 18.63
N PRO A 360 -0.65 -6.21 19.60
CA PRO A 360 -0.53 -6.85 20.91
C PRO A 360 -1.79 -6.71 21.80
N SER A 361 -2.73 -5.89 21.37
CA SER A 361 -3.96 -5.57 22.10
C SER A 361 -5.12 -6.54 21.83
N ILE A 362 -5.00 -7.43 20.85
CA ILE A 362 -6.07 -8.37 20.49
C ILE A 362 -5.86 -9.75 21.10
N SER A 363 -6.93 -10.52 21.19
CA SER A 363 -6.88 -11.91 21.65
C SER A 363 -6.33 -12.86 20.59
N VAL A 364 -5.88 -14.05 21.01
CA VAL A 364 -5.46 -15.13 20.08
C VAL A 364 -6.62 -15.50 19.14
N ARG A 365 -7.85 -15.54 19.65
CA ARG A 365 -9.05 -15.80 18.84
C ARG A 365 -9.24 -14.79 17.71
N GLU A 366 -9.18 -13.49 18.02
CA GLU A 366 -9.24 -12.43 17.00
C GLU A 366 -8.09 -12.55 16.00
N ALA A 367 -6.88 -12.86 16.46
CA ALA A 367 -5.72 -13.03 15.60
C ALA A 367 -5.84 -14.25 14.67
N LEU A 368 -6.46 -15.34 15.11
CA LEU A 368 -6.75 -16.50 14.27
C LEU A 368 -7.71 -16.15 13.13
N LEU A 369 -8.73 -15.31 13.38
CA LEU A 369 -9.67 -14.84 12.36
C LEU A 369 -9.01 -13.92 11.31
N ILE A 370 -7.92 -13.24 11.68
CA ILE A 370 -7.12 -12.43 10.73
C ILE A 370 -6.09 -13.32 10.00
N SER A 371 -5.67 -14.43 10.59
CA SER A 371 -4.60 -15.28 10.07
C SER A 371 -4.96 -15.94 8.74
N THR A 372 -6.18 -16.43 8.58
CA THR A 372 -6.60 -17.15 7.38
C THR A 372 -6.67 -16.24 6.14
N PRO A 373 -7.27 -15.03 6.19
CA PRO A 373 -7.23 -14.12 5.06
C PRO A 373 -5.81 -13.60 4.78
N LEU A 374 -4.94 -13.40 5.79
CA LEU A 374 -3.56 -12.99 5.58
C LEU A 374 -2.77 -14.05 4.82
N ALA A 375 -2.90 -15.33 5.20
CA ALA A 375 -2.27 -16.43 4.50
C ALA A 375 -2.76 -16.55 3.04
N ALA A 376 -4.08 -16.39 2.83
CA ALA A 376 -4.68 -16.42 1.50
C ALA A 376 -4.18 -15.27 0.59
N LEU A 377 -4.05 -14.06 1.14
CA LEU A 377 -3.45 -12.90 0.46
C LEU A 377 -1.97 -13.14 0.10
N GLY A 378 -1.23 -13.80 1.01
CA GLY A 378 0.19 -14.10 0.84
C GLY A 378 0.50 -14.88 -0.43
N ILE A 379 -0.40 -15.79 -0.86
CA ILE A 379 -0.23 -16.62 -2.05
C ILE A 379 -0.06 -15.75 -3.32
N GLY A 380 -0.82 -14.67 -3.44
CA GLY A 380 -0.79 -13.78 -4.61
C GLY A 380 0.29 -12.69 -4.56
N LEU A 381 0.96 -12.50 -3.42
CA LEU A 381 1.89 -11.40 -3.20
C LEU A 381 3.02 -11.31 -4.26
N PRO A 382 3.66 -12.40 -4.70
CA PRO A 382 4.72 -12.31 -5.70
C PRO A 382 4.23 -11.77 -7.04
N LEU A 383 3.08 -12.25 -7.53
CA LEU A 383 2.57 -11.87 -8.85
C LEU A 383 1.91 -10.50 -8.84
N SER A 384 1.19 -10.13 -7.77
CA SER A 384 0.65 -8.78 -7.62
C SER A 384 1.76 -7.71 -7.55
N SER A 385 2.88 -8.05 -6.89
CA SER A 385 4.06 -7.18 -6.84
C SER A 385 4.75 -7.08 -8.21
N SER A 386 4.85 -8.17 -8.94
CA SER A 386 5.40 -8.19 -10.32
C SER A 386 4.55 -7.35 -11.27
N TYR A 387 3.21 -7.42 -11.13
CA TYR A 387 2.31 -6.57 -11.91
C TYR A 387 2.62 -5.07 -11.76
N LEU A 388 2.96 -4.59 -10.56
CA LEU A 388 3.30 -3.18 -10.36
C LEU A 388 4.49 -2.73 -11.23
N VAL A 389 5.54 -3.56 -11.34
CA VAL A 389 6.71 -3.26 -12.18
C VAL A 389 6.33 -3.30 -13.67
N ILE A 390 5.55 -4.31 -14.08
CA ILE A 390 5.06 -4.45 -15.45
C ILE A 390 4.16 -3.27 -15.84
N GLN A 391 3.26 -2.84 -14.95
CA GLN A 391 2.41 -1.67 -15.17
C GLN A 391 3.24 -0.40 -15.42
N ARG A 392 4.30 -0.18 -14.61
CA ARG A 392 5.22 0.93 -14.82
C ARG A 392 5.93 0.85 -16.16
N THR A 393 6.30 -0.37 -16.59
CA THR A 393 6.91 -0.59 -17.91
C THR A 393 5.96 -0.22 -19.04
N PHE A 394 4.69 -0.60 -18.98
CA PHE A 394 3.69 -0.13 -19.95
C PHE A 394 3.57 1.38 -19.98
N TYR A 395 3.59 2.04 -18.82
CA TYR A 395 3.56 3.51 -18.77
C TYR A 395 4.81 4.16 -19.36
N ALA A 396 5.97 3.49 -19.30
CA ALA A 396 7.19 3.95 -19.99
C ALA A 396 7.06 3.89 -21.51
N PHE A 397 6.22 2.99 -22.04
CA PHE A 397 5.81 2.94 -23.45
C PHE A 397 4.61 3.86 -23.77
N GLU A 398 4.19 4.73 -22.84
CA GLU A 398 2.99 5.57 -22.94
C GLU A 398 1.69 4.76 -23.14
N ASP A 399 1.68 3.52 -22.72
CA ASP A 399 0.59 2.58 -22.87
C ASP A 399 -0.21 2.45 -21.56
N GLY A 400 -1.34 3.10 -21.48
CA GLY A 400 -2.28 2.95 -20.36
C GLY A 400 -3.38 1.91 -20.63
N LYS A 401 -3.58 1.50 -21.89
CA LYS A 401 -4.66 0.62 -22.31
C LYS A 401 -4.46 -0.83 -21.81
N HIS A 402 -3.27 -1.40 -22.00
CA HIS A 402 -2.99 -2.78 -21.59
C HIS A 402 -3.08 -2.99 -20.08
N PRO A 403 -2.50 -2.10 -19.21
CA PRO A 403 -2.73 -2.16 -17.77
C PRO A 403 -4.22 -2.09 -17.39
N PHE A 404 -5.00 -1.24 -18.07
CA PHE A 404 -6.45 -1.15 -17.82
C PHE A 404 -7.17 -2.47 -18.15
N ILE A 405 -6.92 -3.05 -19.34
CA ILE A 405 -7.55 -4.31 -19.76
C ILE A 405 -7.19 -5.43 -18.76
N PHE A 406 -5.92 -5.54 -18.39
CA PHE A 406 -5.48 -6.53 -17.43
C PHE A 406 -6.19 -6.36 -16.07
N MET A 407 -6.24 -5.12 -15.54
CA MET A 407 -6.92 -4.85 -14.28
C MET A 407 -8.42 -5.11 -14.36
N ALA A 408 -9.07 -4.78 -15.47
CA ALA A 408 -10.48 -5.08 -15.66
C ALA A 408 -10.77 -6.59 -15.60
N ILE A 409 -9.92 -7.41 -16.23
CA ILE A 409 -10.01 -8.88 -16.17
C ILE A 409 -9.75 -9.37 -14.73
N THR A 410 -8.68 -8.89 -14.09
CA THR A 410 -8.31 -9.23 -12.71
C THR A 410 -9.46 -8.92 -11.76
N MET A 411 -10.03 -7.72 -11.83
CA MET A 411 -11.12 -7.28 -10.97
C MET A 411 -12.42 -8.05 -11.24
N THR A 412 -12.69 -8.42 -12.50
CA THR A 412 -13.83 -9.26 -12.85
C THR A 412 -13.71 -10.65 -12.25
N ILE A 413 -12.53 -11.26 -12.33
CA ILE A 413 -12.25 -12.58 -11.70
C ILE A 413 -12.41 -12.46 -10.18
N GLN A 414 -11.80 -11.45 -9.57
CA GLN A 414 -11.88 -11.23 -8.12
C GLN A 414 -13.34 -11.08 -7.67
N GLY A 415 -14.09 -10.17 -8.27
CA GLY A 415 -15.51 -9.93 -7.95
C GLY A 415 -16.36 -11.18 -8.18
N GLY A 416 -16.14 -11.88 -9.29
CA GLY A 416 -16.83 -13.13 -9.63
C GLY A 416 -16.61 -14.23 -8.60
N VAL A 417 -15.35 -14.47 -8.18
CA VAL A 417 -15.00 -15.47 -7.15
C VAL A 417 -15.65 -15.11 -5.81
N ILE A 418 -15.59 -13.82 -5.41
CA ILE A 418 -16.19 -13.36 -4.15
C ILE A 418 -17.70 -13.56 -4.17
N ILE A 419 -18.38 -13.14 -5.24
CA ILE A 419 -19.83 -13.32 -5.35
C ILE A 419 -20.21 -14.80 -5.39
N ALA A 420 -19.51 -15.62 -6.17
CA ALA A 420 -19.77 -17.06 -6.24
C ALA A 420 -19.62 -17.73 -4.87
N SER A 421 -18.64 -17.31 -4.07
CA SER A 421 -18.41 -17.86 -2.72
C SER A 421 -19.62 -17.67 -1.79
N THR A 422 -20.38 -16.60 -1.96
CA THR A 422 -21.55 -16.33 -1.11
C THR A 422 -22.72 -17.29 -1.35
N PHE A 423 -22.74 -18.01 -2.48
CA PHE A 423 -23.73 -19.02 -2.82
C PHE A 423 -23.28 -20.45 -2.47
N ILE A 424 -21.94 -20.67 -2.43
CA ILE A 424 -21.37 -22.03 -2.35
C ILE A 424 -20.86 -22.34 -0.94
N LEU A 425 -20.32 -21.33 -0.22
CA LEU A 425 -19.59 -21.51 1.01
C LEU A 425 -20.32 -20.85 2.20
N PRO A 426 -20.11 -21.38 3.42
CA PRO A 426 -20.67 -20.77 4.64
C PRO A 426 -20.04 -19.39 4.89
N PRO A 427 -20.76 -18.48 5.57
CA PRO A 427 -20.30 -17.12 5.84
C PRO A 427 -18.96 -17.04 6.60
N THR A 428 -18.62 -18.05 7.40
CA THR A 428 -17.36 -18.14 8.15
C THR A 428 -16.11 -18.19 7.27
N GLN A 429 -16.25 -18.59 6.00
CA GLN A 429 -15.15 -18.72 5.04
C GLN A 429 -15.02 -17.53 4.08
N TRP A 430 -16.03 -16.64 3.99
CA TRP A 430 -16.04 -15.58 2.98
C TRP A 430 -14.82 -14.67 3.05
N ILE A 431 -14.36 -14.33 4.26
CA ILE A 431 -13.20 -13.43 4.42
C ILE A 431 -11.91 -14.07 3.93
N THR A 432 -11.72 -15.36 4.20
CA THR A 432 -10.58 -16.12 3.65
C THR A 432 -10.65 -16.18 2.13
N VAL A 433 -11.85 -16.39 1.57
CA VAL A 433 -12.05 -16.42 0.11
C VAL A 433 -11.82 -15.04 -0.52
N ILE A 434 -12.12 -13.93 0.14
CA ILE A 434 -11.75 -12.59 -0.35
C ILE A 434 -10.24 -12.51 -0.53
N GLY A 435 -9.45 -12.95 0.45
CA GLY A 435 -7.98 -13.00 0.33
C GLY A 435 -7.52 -13.92 -0.81
N LEU A 436 -8.15 -15.09 -0.94
CA LEU A 436 -7.83 -16.05 -2.01
C LEU A 436 -8.23 -15.50 -3.38
N ALA A 437 -9.37 -14.81 -3.49
CA ALA A 437 -9.86 -14.21 -4.74
C ALA A 437 -8.86 -13.17 -5.27
N ILE A 438 -8.27 -12.34 -4.39
CA ILE A 438 -7.19 -11.42 -4.77
C ILE A 438 -6.00 -12.21 -5.32
N SER A 439 -5.58 -13.28 -4.66
CA SER A 439 -4.46 -14.10 -5.13
C SER A 439 -4.73 -14.77 -6.47
N VAL A 440 -5.88 -15.43 -6.63
CA VAL A 440 -6.29 -16.09 -7.86
C VAL A 440 -6.45 -15.10 -9.02
N SER A 441 -6.96 -13.91 -8.75
CA SER A 441 -7.18 -12.88 -9.76
C SER A 441 -5.90 -12.35 -10.39
N PHE A 442 -4.76 -12.42 -9.70
CA PHE A 442 -3.45 -12.12 -10.29
C PHE A 442 -2.78 -13.35 -10.90
N ILE A 443 -2.98 -14.53 -10.33
CA ILE A 443 -2.34 -15.79 -10.82
C ILE A 443 -2.95 -16.22 -12.16
N LEU A 444 -4.27 -16.28 -12.24
CA LEU A 444 -4.97 -16.85 -13.41
C LEU A 444 -4.72 -16.05 -14.71
N PRO A 445 -4.84 -14.72 -14.76
CA PRO A 445 -4.60 -13.96 -15.98
C PRO A 445 -3.12 -13.58 -16.20
N TYR A 446 -2.20 -14.01 -15.35
CA TYR A 446 -0.77 -13.66 -15.48
C TYR A 446 -0.15 -14.05 -16.83
N PRO A 447 -0.47 -15.22 -17.44
CA PRO A 447 0.00 -15.55 -18.79
C PRO A 447 -0.46 -14.54 -19.85
N LEU A 448 -1.67 -13.97 -19.71
CA LEU A 448 -2.16 -12.92 -20.61
C LEU A 448 -1.34 -11.63 -20.45
N LEU A 449 -1.01 -11.26 -19.20
CA LEU A 449 -0.16 -10.10 -18.93
C LEU A 449 1.21 -10.22 -19.60
N THR A 450 1.85 -11.40 -19.48
CA THR A 450 3.14 -11.66 -20.12
C THR A 450 3.03 -11.65 -21.64
N HIS A 451 1.95 -12.18 -22.21
CA HIS A 451 1.69 -12.10 -23.64
C HIS A 451 1.54 -10.65 -24.13
N MET A 452 0.75 -9.82 -23.41
CA MET A 452 0.63 -8.39 -23.71
C MET A 452 1.98 -7.67 -23.64
N LEU A 453 2.82 -8.02 -22.65
CA LEU A 453 4.13 -7.41 -22.47
C LEU A 453 5.10 -7.76 -23.59
N ARG A 454 5.10 -9.02 -24.07
CA ARG A 454 5.93 -9.48 -25.19
C ARG A 454 5.74 -8.65 -26.46
N SER A 455 4.51 -8.18 -26.73
CA SER A 455 4.23 -7.34 -27.90
C SER A 455 4.98 -5.99 -27.89
N ARG A 456 5.51 -5.56 -26.73
CA ARG A 456 6.29 -4.33 -26.55
C ARG A 456 7.81 -4.57 -26.60
N PHE A 457 8.26 -5.83 -26.58
CA PHE A 457 9.66 -6.23 -26.53
C PHE A 457 10.03 -7.19 -27.67
N ASP A 458 9.48 -6.97 -28.86
CA ASP A 458 9.76 -7.75 -30.08
C ASP A 458 9.58 -9.28 -29.90
N GLY A 459 8.63 -9.66 -29.03
CA GLY A 459 8.26 -11.06 -28.78
C GLY A 459 9.03 -11.77 -27.68
N ASP A 460 10.07 -11.18 -27.10
CA ASP A 460 10.87 -11.76 -26.02
C ASP A 460 11.08 -10.77 -24.87
N VAL A 461 10.77 -11.16 -23.65
CA VAL A 461 11.01 -10.42 -22.41
C VAL A 461 12.02 -11.10 -21.49
N ASP A 462 12.89 -11.95 -22.01
CA ASP A 462 13.79 -12.85 -21.27
C ASP A 462 13.01 -13.93 -20.49
N ASP A 463 11.99 -14.47 -21.13
CA ASP A 463 11.01 -15.39 -20.54
C ASP A 463 11.66 -16.59 -19.85
N LYS A 464 12.65 -17.23 -20.48
CA LYS A 464 13.31 -18.43 -19.91
C LYS A 464 13.93 -18.14 -18.55
N ARG A 465 14.61 -17.00 -18.40
CA ARG A 465 15.24 -16.62 -17.13
C ARG A 465 14.20 -16.25 -16.09
N ILE A 466 13.17 -15.49 -16.47
CA ILE A 466 12.09 -15.09 -15.55
C ILE A 466 11.34 -16.32 -15.06
N ILE A 467 10.88 -17.21 -15.96
CA ILE A 467 10.15 -18.42 -15.60
C ILE A 467 11.00 -19.35 -14.73
N THR A 468 12.29 -19.52 -15.08
CA THR A 468 13.21 -20.35 -14.29
C THR A 468 13.41 -19.80 -12.88
N ALA A 469 13.59 -18.48 -12.73
CA ALA A 469 13.73 -17.84 -11.43
C ALA A 469 12.45 -17.96 -10.60
N TYR A 470 11.27 -17.76 -11.23
CA TYR A 470 9.97 -17.92 -10.57
C TYR A 470 9.72 -19.35 -10.13
N ALA A 471 10.05 -20.34 -10.96
CA ALA A 471 9.93 -21.75 -10.61
C ALA A 471 10.85 -22.13 -9.45
N LYS A 472 12.11 -21.70 -9.46
CA LYS A 472 13.06 -21.94 -8.36
C LYS A 472 12.57 -21.29 -7.06
N ALA A 473 12.10 -20.04 -7.11
CA ALA A 473 11.55 -19.34 -5.96
C ALA A 473 10.28 -20.02 -5.43
N LEU A 474 9.40 -20.49 -6.30
CA LEU A 474 8.19 -21.22 -5.91
C LEU A 474 8.52 -22.54 -5.21
N VAL A 475 9.46 -23.34 -5.75
CA VAL A 475 9.91 -24.59 -5.11
C VAL A 475 10.50 -24.31 -3.73
N ALA A 476 11.35 -23.27 -3.62
CA ALA A 476 11.91 -22.85 -2.33
C ALA A 476 10.83 -22.40 -1.35
N THR A 477 9.80 -21.68 -1.83
CA THR A 477 8.64 -21.23 -1.04
C THR A 477 7.86 -22.44 -0.51
N ILE A 478 7.55 -23.41 -1.38
CA ILE A 478 6.82 -24.63 -0.98
C ILE A 478 7.62 -25.40 0.07
N ALA A 479 8.93 -25.62 -0.15
CA ALA A 479 9.79 -26.29 0.82
C ALA A 479 9.82 -25.56 2.17
N ALA A 480 9.97 -24.23 2.15
CA ALA A 480 9.94 -23.40 3.35
C ALA A 480 8.58 -23.45 4.07
N CYS A 481 7.47 -23.45 3.32
CA CYS A 481 6.14 -23.61 3.89
C CYS A 481 5.96 -24.97 4.55
N VAL A 482 6.31 -26.06 3.87
CA VAL A 482 6.15 -27.42 4.42
C VAL A 482 6.96 -27.58 5.71
N ILE A 483 8.24 -27.25 5.69
CA ILE A 483 9.11 -27.38 6.88
C ILE A 483 8.68 -26.39 7.97
N GLY A 484 8.35 -25.17 7.61
CA GLY A 484 7.87 -24.16 8.56
C GLY A 484 6.59 -24.56 9.27
N LEU A 485 5.60 -25.13 8.54
CA LEU A 485 4.35 -25.65 9.12
C LEU A 485 4.59 -26.85 10.03
N LEU A 486 5.51 -27.75 9.69
CA LEU A 486 5.90 -28.87 10.53
C LEU A 486 6.58 -28.42 11.82
N CYS A 487 7.46 -27.43 11.75
CA CYS A 487 8.18 -26.88 12.91
C CYS A 487 7.31 -25.96 13.78
N ARG A 488 6.23 -25.38 13.23
CA ARG A 488 5.41 -24.36 13.87
C ARG A 488 4.93 -24.75 15.27
N ASN A 489 4.32 -25.93 15.39
CA ASN A 489 3.79 -26.39 16.68
C ASN A 489 4.92 -26.69 17.69
N GLY A 490 6.07 -27.16 17.22
CA GLY A 490 7.27 -27.34 18.05
C GLY A 490 7.79 -26.02 18.61
N VAL A 491 7.86 -24.98 17.76
CA VAL A 491 8.27 -23.64 18.19
C VAL A 491 7.29 -23.04 19.20
N TYR A 492 5.96 -23.19 18.98
CA TYR A 492 4.97 -22.70 19.93
C TYR A 492 5.11 -23.36 21.30
N ARG A 493 5.30 -24.69 21.36
CA ARG A 493 5.58 -25.40 22.61
C ARG A 493 6.88 -24.97 23.28
N LEU A 494 7.95 -24.77 22.49
CA LEU A 494 9.25 -24.31 22.99
C LEU A 494 9.15 -22.93 23.67
N VAL A 495 8.32 -22.04 23.13
CA VAL A 495 8.11 -20.69 23.65
C VAL A 495 7.06 -20.67 24.79
N GLY A 496 6.42 -21.81 25.07
CA GLY A 496 5.39 -21.93 26.09
C GLY A 496 4.05 -21.29 25.67
N ALA A 497 3.80 -21.17 24.35
CA ALA A 497 2.53 -20.69 23.81
C ALA A 497 1.56 -21.86 23.64
N HIS A 498 0.31 -21.66 24.03
CA HIS A 498 -0.78 -22.58 23.79
C HIS A 498 -1.71 -22.02 22.71
N ILE A 499 -1.99 -22.81 21.68
CA ILE A 499 -2.86 -22.40 20.58
C ILE A 499 -4.08 -23.32 20.58
N GLY A 500 -5.17 -22.81 21.10
CA GLY A 500 -6.49 -23.44 21.06
C GLY A 500 -7.53 -22.43 20.58
N PRO A 501 -8.66 -22.88 20.01
CA PRO A 501 -9.71 -21.97 19.54
C PRO A 501 -10.38 -21.19 20.68
N ASP A 502 -10.49 -21.80 21.87
CA ASP A 502 -11.20 -21.20 22.99
C ASP A 502 -10.27 -20.80 24.16
N ASP A 503 -9.13 -21.47 24.33
CA ASP A 503 -8.19 -21.29 25.45
C ASP A 503 -6.78 -20.91 25.01
N GLY A 504 -6.62 -20.46 23.77
CA GLY A 504 -5.33 -20.08 23.23
C GLY A 504 -4.70 -18.92 23.99
N THR A 505 -3.46 -19.13 24.47
CA THR A 505 -2.66 -18.12 25.17
C THR A 505 -1.33 -17.94 24.47
N MET A 506 -1.10 -16.75 23.97
CA MET A 506 0.19 -16.30 23.42
C MET A 506 0.35 -14.83 23.75
N ASN A 507 1.27 -14.51 24.65
CA ASN A 507 1.57 -13.13 24.96
C ASN A 507 2.47 -12.49 23.88
N TRP A 508 2.62 -11.17 23.92
CA TRP A 508 3.38 -10.43 22.92
C TRP A 508 4.84 -10.91 22.78
N GLY A 509 5.52 -11.19 23.90
CA GLY A 509 6.91 -11.68 23.87
C GLY A 509 7.02 -13.05 23.21
N GLN A 510 6.06 -13.96 23.52
CA GLN A 510 5.97 -15.27 22.88
C GLN A 510 5.67 -15.15 21.37
N ALA A 511 4.80 -14.22 20.97
CA ALA A 511 4.49 -13.97 19.58
C ALA A 511 5.72 -13.46 18.81
N VAL A 512 6.43 -12.46 19.35
CA VAL A 512 7.65 -11.93 18.75
C VAL A 512 8.74 -13.01 18.65
N LEU A 513 8.97 -13.79 19.71
CA LEU A 513 9.97 -14.84 19.70
C LEU A 513 9.61 -15.95 18.71
N SER A 514 8.33 -16.37 18.66
CA SER A 514 7.85 -17.33 17.66
C SER A 514 8.01 -16.83 16.24
N ALA A 515 7.70 -15.54 16.00
CA ALA A 515 7.89 -14.92 14.68
C ALA A 515 9.37 -14.93 14.28
N ILE A 516 10.28 -14.59 15.18
CA ILE A 516 11.73 -14.59 14.91
C ILE A 516 12.22 -16.02 14.62
N LEU A 517 11.92 -16.98 15.48
CA LEU A 517 12.38 -18.36 15.34
C LEU A 517 11.87 -19.01 14.05
N LEU A 518 10.56 -18.88 13.75
CA LEU A 518 9.99 -19.41 12.52
C LEU A 518 10.51 -18.67 11.28
N THR A 519 10.75 -17.36 11.36
CA THR A 519 11.37 -16.62 10.25
C THR A 519 12.78 -17.14 9.96
N ILE A 520 13.57 -17.43 11.00
CA ILE A 520 14.90 -18.04 10.84
C ILE A 520 14.80 -19.41 10.18
N VAL A 521 13.89 -20.26 10.63
CA VAL A 521 13.66 -21.60 10.02
C VAL A 521 13.30 -21.46 8.54
N ILE A 522 12.32 -20.62 8.21
CA ILE A 522 11.89 -20.37 6.83
C ILE A 522 13.07 -19.81 6.01
N ALA A 523 13.83 -18.85 6.53
CA ALA A 523 14.95 -18.23 5.84
C ALA A 523 16.05 -19.24 5.52
N ILE A 524 16.41 -20.10 6.48
CA ILE A 524 17.41 -21.13 6.29
C ILE A 524 16.97 -22.10 5.18
N VAL A 525 15.76 -22.62 5.26
CA VAL A 525 15.22 -23.58 4.27
C VAL A 525 15.10 -22.94 2.89
N TYR A 526 14.56 -21.70 2.84
CA TYR A 526 14.38 -20.96 1.60
C TYR A 526 15.71 -20.70 0.89
N LEU A 527 16.69 -20.17 1.63
CA LEU A 527 18.02 -19.86 1.10
C LEU A 527 18.81 -21.12 0.73
N ALA A 528 18.72 -22.20 1.54
CA ALA A 528 19.34 -23.48 1.24
C ALA A 528 18.76 -24.10 -0.04
N CYS A 529 17.44 -24.03 -0.22
CA CYS A 529 16.78 -24.52 -1.42
C CYS A 529 17.18 -23.70 -2.67
N LEU A 530 17.21 -22.37 -2.58
CA LEU A 530 17.69 -21.51 -3.67
C LEU A 530 19.15 -21.77 -4.03
N TRP A 531 19.99 -21.98 -3.01
CA TRP A 531 21.40 -22.34 -3.22
C TRP A 531 21.53 -23.69 -3.93
N ALA A 532 20.79 -24.72 -3.48
CA ALA A 532 20.77 -26.05 -4.11
C ALA A 532 20.28 -26.00 -5.57
N LEU A 533 19.30 -25.14 -5.86
CA LEU A 533 18.78 -24.91 -7.20
C LEU A 533 19.66 -23.97 -8.04
N ARG A 534 20.78 -23.50 -7.50
CA ARG A 534 21.71 -22.56 -8.15
C ARG A 534 20.97 -21.35 -8.72
N ALA A 535 20.23 -20.64 -7.87
CA ALA A 535 19.54 -19.41 -8.24
C ALA A 535 20.55 -18.26 -8.39
N GLU A 536 20.68 -17.71 -9.60
CA GLU A 536 21.61 -16.61 -9.92
C GLU A 536 21.28 -15.34 -9.12
N GLU A 537 20.02 -15.11 -8.82
CA GLU A 537 19.50 -13.97 -8.08
C GLU A 537 19.98 -13.94 -6.63
N LEU A 538 20.27 -15.10 -6.03
CA LEU A 538 20.76 -15.19 -4.66
C LEU A 538 22.08 -14.44 -4.50
N THR A 539 23.00 -14.57 -5.46
CA THR A 539 24.30 -13.88 -5.43
C THR A 539 24.15 -12.35 -5.56
N SER A 540 23.19 -11.89 -6.36
CA SER A 540 22.91 -10.47 -6.53
C SER A 540 22.28 -9.84 -5.28
N VAL A 541 21.35 -10.54 -4.63
CA VAL A 541 20.69 -10.07 -3.39
C VAL A 541 21.67 -10.07 -2.22
N VAL A 542 22.45 -11.13 -2.08
CA VAL A 542 23.51 -11.20 -1.05
C VAL A 542 24.57 -10.12 -1.27
N GLY A 543 24.97 -9.85 -2.51
CA GLY A 543 25.89 -8.76 -2.84
C GLY A 543 25.34 -7.38 -2.50
N MET A 544 24.06 -7.12 -2.74
CA MET A 544 23.40 -5.86 -2.37
C MET A 544 23.29 -5.69 -0.85
N LEU A 545 23.04 -6.75 -0.10
CA LEU A 545 22.99 -6.72 1.37
C LEU A 545 24.38 -6.57 1.97
N ALA A 546 25.37 -7.31 1.45
CA ALA A 546 26.76 -7.23 1.90
C ALA A 546 27.38 -5.84 1.67
N ALA A 547 27.02 -5.16 0.58
CA ALA A 547 27.48 -3.81 0.30
C ALA A 547 26.94 -2.74 1.29
N ARG A 548 25.89 -3.04 2.04
CA ARG A 548 25.30 -2.16 3.07
C ARG A 548 25.82 -2.42 4.48
N ILE A 549 26.52 -3.52 4.70
CA ILE A 549 27.10 -3.85 6.02
C ILE A 549 28.56 -3.36 6.02
N PRO A 550 28.93 -2.35 6.87
CA PRO A 550 30.31 -1.92 6.97
C PRO A 550 31.21 -3.09 7.42
N GLY A 551 32.11 -3.53 6.57
CA GLY A 551 33.08 -4.60 6.87
C GLY A 551 32.97 -5.88 6.03
N LEU A 552 31.87 -6.12 5.27
CA LEU A 552 31.72 -7.32 4.41
C LEU A 552 31.84 -7.03 2.90
N GLY A 553 32.02 -5.78 2.49
CA GLY A 553 32.23 -5.42 1.10
C GLY A 553 33.59 -5.90 0.60
N ASN A 554 33.66 -6.98 -0.16
CA ASN A 554 34.86 -7.38 -0.90
C ASN A 554 35.26 -6.21 -1.82
N LYS A 555 36.44 -5.63 -1.56
CA LYS A 555 37.11 -4.75 -2.53
C LYS A 555 37.30 -5.56 -3.83
N PRO A 556 36.97 -5.01 -4.98
CA PRO A 556 37.30 -5.67 -6.24
C PRO A 556 38.82 -5.86 -6.30
N LYS A 557 39.28 -7.08 -6.45
CA LYS A 557 40.67 -7.38 -6.75
C LYS A 557 41.00 -6.68 -8.08
N SER A 558 41.78 -5.62 -8.00
CA SER A 558 42.50 -5.05 -9.13
C SER A 558 43.53 -6.07 -9.56
N GLY A 559 43.19 -6.91 -10.52
CA GLY A 559 44.13 -7.78 -11.22
C GLY A 559 45.01 -6.89 -12.09
N GLY A 560 46.15 -6.49 -11.54
CA GLY A 560 47.22 -5.90 -12.34
C GLY A 560 47.88 -6.97 -13.17
N THR A 561 47.91 -6.77 -14.48
CA THR A 561 48.98 -7.25 -15.34
C THR A 561 49.65 -6.04 -15.94
N ALA A 562 50.70 -5.60 -15.27
CA ALA A 562 51.69 -4.75 -15.87
C ALA A 562 52.47 -5.58 -16.90
N SER A 563 52.52 -5.10 -18.14
CA SER A 563 53.57 -5.47 -19.09
C SER A 563 54.44 -4.25 -19.34
N PRO A 564 55.75 -4.37 -19.18
CA PRO A 564 56.67 -3.29 -19.42
C PRO A 564 57.16 -3.34 -20.89
N ASN A 565 57.09 -2.24 -21.61
CA ASN A 565 58.09 -1.74 -22.52
C ASN A 565 57.45 -0.92 -23.68
N GLY A 566 58.01 0.28 -23.84
CA GLY A 566 57.73 1.12 -24.99
C GLY A 566 58.18 2.57 -24.76
N LYS A 567 59.42 2.77 -25.03
CA LYS A 567 60.25 3.99 -24.99
C LYS A 567 59.56 5.30 -25.43
N LEU A 568 59.99 6.34 -24.74
CA LEU A 568 60.10 7.74 -25.11
C LEU A 568 60.27 8.00 -26.62
N GLU A 569 59.50 8.92 -27.15
CA GLU A 569 59.98 9.93 -28.12
C GLU A 569 59.33 11.28 -27.80
N GLN A 570 60.19 12.19 -27.36
CA GLN A 570 59.95 13.62 -27.32
C GLN A 570 60.10 14.13 -28.77
N SER A 571 59.17 14.94 -29.22
CA SER A 571 59.39 15.88 -30.32
C SER A 571 58.75 17.19 -29.94
N THR A 572 59.65 18.14 -29.71
CA THR A 572 59.46 19.59 -29.63
C THR A 572 59.13 20.20 -31.00
N ALA A 573 58.49 21.33 -30.94
CA ALA A 573 58.53 22.53 -31.78
C ALA A 573 57.09 22.96 -32.18
N GLU A 574 56.67 24.06 -31.72
CA GLU A 574 56.93 25.49 -32.08
C GLU A 574 55.94 26.05 -33.10
N ASN A 575 55.28 27.08 -32.61
CA ASN A 575 54.90 28.34 -33.29
C ASN A 575 54.03 28.34 -34.53
N GLY A 576 53.06 29.21 -34.50
CA GLY A 576 52.59 29.91 -35.68
C GLY A 576 51.21 30.56 -35.53
N ASP A 577 51.26 31.79 -35.25
CA ASP A 577 50.28 32.86 -35.30
C ASP A 577 49.27 32.88 -36.46
N GLN A 578 48.16 33.60 -36.18
CA GLN A 578 47.33 34.43 -37.10
C GLN A 578 46.35 33.67 -38.01
N GLU A 579 45.09 33.83 -37.83
CA GLU A 579 44.11 34.90 -38.12
C GLU A 579 42.78 34.70 -37.48
#